data_955e9572885fcf7f0c67c10320df5ae8
#
_entry.id   955e9572885fcf7f0c67c10320df5ae8
#
_cell.length_a   1.000
_cell.length_b   1.000
_cell.length_c   1.000
_cell.angle_alpha   90.00
_cell.angle_beta   90.00
_cell.angle_gamma   90.00
#
_symmetry.space_group_name_H-M   'P 1'
#
loop_
_entity.id
_entity.type
_entity.pdbx_description
1 polymer ?
#
loop_
_entity_poly.entity_id
_entity_poly.type
_entity_poly.pdbx_seq_one_letter_code
_entity_poly.pdbx_strand_id
1 'polypeptide(L)'
;MIFSNSFIYWYIKRKFRKLNVRPGMYSQYGQDKLVFELLGNKQCGNFVDIGANDGVTFSNSLFFEEKGWSGICVEPHSTIFKNLEKRRKCKVLNACISDTNKDVTFYEVEGASHMLSGIKEFMDERHFTRIHREISENGGAVTEVKIQAITPQSLLLNHNISKVDFLSVDTEGCELSILKFFNFNEIPVACISVENGSRSPAIFKHLTSNGFHLYCCIGCDEVYLRDY
;
A
#
# COMPACT_ATOMS: atom_id res chain seq x y z
N MET A 1 -29.72 16.17 -10.39
CA MET A 1 -28.64 15.28 -9.94
C MET A 1 -27.34 15.72 -10.63
N ILE A 2 -26.57 16.56 -9.97
CA ILE A 2 -25.29 17.07 -10.51
C ILE A 2 -24.25 16.00 -10.15
N PHE A 3 -23.99 15.08 -11.08
CA PHE A 3 -22.78 14.26 -10.98
C PHE A 3 -21.61 15.24 -11.03
N SER A 4 -20.85 15.33 -9.95
CA SER A 4 -19.71 16.25 -9.91
C SER A 4 -18.78 15.89 -11.06
N ASN A 5 -18.28 16.91 -11.76
CA ASN A 5 -17.29 16.74 -12.85
C ASN A 5 -16.08 15.87 -12.46
N SER A 6 -15.84 15.70 -11.16
CA SER A 6 -14.77 14.86 -10.58
C SER A 6 -14.98 13.36 -10.82
N PHE A 7 -16.22 12.84 -10.81
CA PHE A 7 -16.49 11.42 -11.05
C PHE A 7 -16.28 11.03 -12.51
N ILE A 8 -16.71 11.91 -13.43
CA ILE A 8 -16.51 11.74 -14.89
C ILE A 8 -15.00 11.80 -15.19
N TYR A 9 -14.29 12.72 -14.56
CA TYR A 9 -12.84 12.85 -14.69
C TYR A 9 -12.09 11.59 -14.21
N TRP A 10 -12.48 11.04 -13.08
CA TRP A 10 -11.94 9.79 -12.55
C TRP A 10 -12.21 8.61 -13.50
N TYR A 11 -13.43 8.49 -14.02
CA TYR A 11 -13.81 7.43 -14.96
C TYR A 11 -13.05 7.55 -16.30
N ILE A 12 -12.84 8.76 -16.81
CA ILE A 12 -12.15 9.02 -18.08
C ILE A 12 -10.63 8.81 -17.93
N LYS A 13 -10.02 9.22 -16.80
CA LYS A 13 -8.57 9.03 -16.57
C LYS A 13 -8.18 7.59 -16.27
N ARG A 14 -9.12 6.72 -16.01
CA ARG A 14 -8.94 5.26 -15.87
C ARG A 14 -8.52 4.56 -17.17
N LYS A 15 -7.88 5.25 -18.11
CA LYS A 15 -7.22 4.59 -19.22
C LYS A 15 -6.00 3.83 -18.70
N PHE A 16 -6.14 2.50 -18.66
CA PHE A 16 -5.09 1.59 -18.23
C PHE A 16 -3.80 1.83 -19.01
N ARG A 17 -2.76 2.21 -18.30
CA ARG A 17 -1.42 2.25 -18.86
C ARG A 17 -0.82 0.86 -18.70
N LYS A 18 -0.70 0.08 -19.77
CA LYS A 18 0.14 -1.11 -19.79
C LYS A 18 1.59 -0.64 -19.91
N LEU A 19 2.34 -0.66 -18.81
CA LEU A 19 3.78 -0.59 -18.89
C LEU A 19 4.30 -2.03 -19.06
N ASN A 20 5.18 -2.23 -20.05
CA ASN A 20 5.89 -3.49 -20.16
C ASN A 20 6.90 -3.57 -19.03
N VAL A 21 6.72 -4.52 -18.12
CA VAL A 21 7.70 -4.82 -17.07
C VAL A 21 9.03 -5.13 -17.74
N ARG A 22 10.08 -4.39 -17.38
CA ARG A 22 11.42 -4.51 -17.97
C ARG A 22 12.40 -5.02 -16.91
N PRO A 23 13.54 -5.57 -17.28
CA PRO A 23 14.61 -5.88 -16.34
C PRO A 23 14.95 -4.67 -15.44
N GLY A 24 15.07 -4.88 -14.14
CA GLY A 24 15.30 -3.83 -13.14
C GLY A 24 14.04 -3.13 -12.64
N MET A 25 12.87 -3.71 -12.88
CA MET A 25 11.59 -3.36 -12.25
C MET A 25 11.17 -4.51 -11.36
N TYR A 26 10.62 -4.18 -10.19
CA TYR A 26 10.18 -5.16 -9.19
C TYR A 26 8.67 -5.20 -9.05
N SER A 27 8.00 -4.06 -9.23
CA SER A 27 6.55 -3.94 -9.11
C SER A 27 5.80 -4.70 -10.22
N GLN A 28 4.60 -5.14 -9.92
CA GLN A 28 3.79 -5.99 -10.79
C GLN A 28 3.50 -5.37 -12.17
N TYR A 29 3.34 -4.05 -12.22
CA TYR A 29 2.96 -3.34 -13.45
C TYR A 29 3.93 -2.21 -13.84
N GLY A 30 5.06 -2.05 -13.11
CA GLY A 30 6.04 -1.00 -13.34
C GLY A 30 5.75 0.32 -12.62
N GLN A 31 4.99 0.25 -11.52
CA GLN A 31 4.69 1.40 -10.65
C GLN A 31 5.97 2.06 -10.13
N ASP A 32 6.94 1.26 -9.70
CA ASP A 32 8.24 1.69 -9.19
C ASP A 32 8.96 2.64 -10.14
N LYS A 33 9.10 2.27 -11.40
CA LYS A 33 9.74 3.12 -12.40
C LYS A 33 8.90 4.35 -12.75
N LEU A 34 7.58 4.17 -12.90
CA LEU A 34 6.67 5.28 -13.18
C LEU A 34 6.79 6.35 -12.08
N VAL A 35 6.70 5.94 -10.82
CA VAL A 35 6.81 6.86 -9.68
C VAL A 35 8.19 7.52 -9.64
N PHE A 36 9.27 6.79 -9.92
CA PHE A 36 10.60 7.36 -9.98
C PHE A 36 10.72 8.47 -11.04
N GLU A 37 10.17 8.24 -12.24
CA GLU A 37 10.11 9.23 -13.31
C GLU A 37 9.27 10.46 -12.90
N LEU A 38 8.11 10.24 -12.26
CA LEU A 38 7.23 11.31 -11.78
C LEU A 38 7.86 12.18 -10.69
N LEU A 39 8.72 11.60 -9.87
CA LEU A 39 9.51 12.31 -8.87
C LEU A 39 10.81 12.90 -9.42
N GLY A 40 10.91 13.05 -10.76
CA GLY A 40 12.02 13.69 -11.44
C GLY A 40 13.33 12.91 -11.40
N ASN A 41 13.27 11.57 -11.32
CA ASN A 41 14.42 10.68 -11.19
C ASN A 41 15.31 11.04 -9.97
N LYS A 42 14.66 11.40 -8.88
CA LYS A 42 15.30 11.86 -7.64
C LYS A 42 16.24 10.78 -7.09
N GLN A 43 17.52 11.13 -6.85
CA GLN A 43 18.55 10.16 -6.46
C GLN A 43 18.47 9.74 -4.99
N CYS A 44 17.85 10.49 -4.13
CA CYS A 44 17.61 10.16 -2.73
C CYS A 44 16.24 10.63 -2.28
N GLY A 45 15.60 9.88 -1.41
CA GLY A 45 14.26 10.19 -0.90
C GLY A 45 13.88 9.23 0.20
N ASN A 46 12.64 9.38 0.68
CA ASN A 46 12.06 8.50 1.68
C ASN A 46 10.83 7.80 1.11
N PHE A 47 10.75 6.50 1.29
CA PHE A 47 9.54 5.74 0.99
C PHE A 47 8.93 5.12 2.24
N VAL A 48 7.63 4.89 2.20
CA VAL A 48 6.88 4.05 3.14
C VAL A 48 6.10 3.05 2.32
N ASP A 49 6.27 1.75 2.63
CA ASP A 49 5.63 0.64 1.93
C ASP A 49 4.78 -0.15 2.92
N ILE A 50 3.47 -0.05 2.80
CA ILE A 50 2.48 -0.67 3.70
C ILE A 50 1.86 -1.85 2.98
N GLY A 51 2.05 -3.06 3.54
CA GLY A 51 1.76 -4.33 2.88
C GLY A 51 2.93 -4.76 2.00
N ALA A 52 4.16 -4.69 2.55
CA ALA A 52 5.37 -4.91 1.76
C ALA A 52 5.61 -6.38 1.37
N ASN A 53 4.75 -7.31 1.83
CA ASN A 53 4.84 -8.73 1.57
C ASN A 53 6.25 -9.27 1.88
N ASP A 54 6.80 -10.13 1.04
CA ASP A 54 8.14 -10.72 1.20
C ASP A 54 9.30 -9.76 0.86
N GLY A 55 8.96 -8.52 0.49
CA GLY A 55 9.89 -7.43 0.17
C GLY A 55 10.50 -7.47 -1.22
N VAL A 56 10.22 -8.49 -2.02
CA VAL A 56 10.79 -8.66 -3.37
C VAL A 56 9.71 -8.93 -4.41
N THR A 57 8.81 -9.89 -4.15
CA THR A 57 7.76 -10.26 -5.08
C THR A 57 6.77 -9.11 -5.27
N PHE A 58 6.71 -8.59 -6.48
CA PHE A 58 5.87 -7.43 -6.86
C PHE A 58 6.13 -6.16 -6.02
N SER A 59 7.33 -6.02 -5.44
CA SER A 59 7.64 -4.90 -4.55
C SER A 59 7.59 -3.55 -5.25
N ASN A 60 6.77 -2.65 -4.73
CA ASN A 60 6.67 -1.26 -5.19
C ASN A 60 7.86 -0.40 -4.72
N SER A 61 8.61 -0.85 -3.70
CA SER A 61 9.63 -0.02 -3.03
C SER A 61 11.07 -0.53 -3.15
N LEU A 62 11.30 -1.80 -3.56
CA LEU A 62 12.66 -2.36 -3.64
C LEU A 62 13.55 -1.58 -4.63
N PHE A 63 13.00 -1.15 -5.75
CA PHE A 63 13.70 -0.32 -6.73
C PHE A 63 14.27 0.96 -6.10
N PHE A 64 13.51 1.62 -5.22
CA PHE A 64 13.95 2.85 -4.55
C PHE A 64 15.06 2.55 -3.53
N GLU A 65 14.94 1.46 -2.79
CA GLU A 65 16.01 1.03 -1.87
C GLU A 65 17.32 0.78 -2.61
N GLU A 66 17.29 0.09 -3.76
CA GLU A 66 18.46 -0.14 -4.60
C GLU A 66 19.04 1.15 -5.20
N LYS A 67 18.24 2.19 -5.36
CA LYS A 67 18.66 3.53 -5.75
C LYS A 67 19.24 4.34 -4.59
N GLY A 68 19.31 3.77 -3.39
CA GLY A 68 19.86 4.44 -2.22
C GLY A 68 18.86 5.31 -1.45
N TRP A 69 17.56 5.15 -1.69
CA TRP A 69 16.54 5.80 -0.86
C TRP A 69 16.46 5.14 0.52
N SER A 70 16.11 5.93 1.51
CA SER A 70 15.76 5.42 2.83
C SER A 70 14.26 5.09 2.90
N GLY A 71 13.88 4.14 3.76
CA GLY A 71 12.46 3.84 3.87
C GLY A 71 12.11 2.86 4.97
N ILE A 72 10.81 2.59 5.06
CA ILE A 72 10.23 1.61 5.98
C ILE A 72 9.27 0.73 5.20
N CYS A 73 9.40 -0.58 5.39
CA CYS A 73 8.43 -1.57 4.97
C CYS A 73 7.65 -2.07 6.18
N VAL A 74 6.33 -2.13 6.06
CA VAL A 74 5.44 -2.63 7.12
C VAL A 74 4.72 -3.86 6.59
N GLU A 75 4.83 -4.97 7.32
CA GLU A 75 4.19 -6.25 6.97
C GLU A 75 3.69 -6.92 8.24
N PRO A 76 2.36 -7.08 8.39
CA PRO A 76 1.79 -7.67 9.58
C PRO A 76 1.93 -9.19 9.66
N HIS A 77 1.91 -9.93 8.53
CA HIS A 77 1.93 -11.38 8.55
C HIS A 77 3.27 -11.92 9.05
N SER A 78 3.27 -12.63 10.18
CA SER A 78 4.47 -13.01 10.93
C SER A 78 5.46 -13.86 10.12
N THR A 79 4.97 -14.81 9.34
CA THR A 79 5.81 -15.69 8.51
C THR A 79 6.38 -14.93 7.30
N ILE A 80 5.59 -14.08 6.67
CA ILE A 80 6.00 -13.28 5.52
C ILE A 80 7.01 -12.22 5.95
N PHE A 81 6.78 -11.57 7.10
CA PHE A 81 7.70 -10.61 7.69
C PHE A 81 9.13 -11.18 7.88
N LYS A 82 9.27 -12.44 8.30
CA LYS A 82 10.60 -13.08 8.42
C LYS A 82 11.34 -13.16 7.08
N ASN A 83 10.63 -13.23 5.97
CA ASN A 83 11.24 -13.21 4.64
C ASN A 83 11.60 -11.77 4.25
N LEU A 84 10.72 -10.81 4.51
CA LEU A 84 10.95 -9.38 4.32
C LEU A 84 12.22 -8.94 5.05
N GLU A 85 12.35 -9.27 6.35
CA GLU A 85 13.49 -8.90 7.19
C GLU A 85 14.84 -9.42 6.66
N LYS A 86 14.85 -10.61 6.05
CA LYS A 86 16.06 -11.20 5.45
C LYS A 86 16.45 -10.58 4.11
N ARG A 87 15.49 -10.02 3.38
CA ARG A 87 15.67 -9.59 1.99
C ARG A 87 15.86 -8.09 1.82
N ARG A 88 15.38 -7.30 2.76
CA ARG A 88 15.43 -5.85 2.69
C ARG A 88 16.49 -5.27 3.62
N LYS A 89 17.10 -4.16 3.21
CA LYS A 89 18.10 -3.42 3.99
C LYS A 89 17.52 -2.19 4.67
N CYS A 90 16.35 -1.72 4.19
CA CYS A 90 15.61 -0.64 4.82
C CYS A 90 15.07 -1.08 6.19
N LYS A 91 14.46 -0.18 6.93
CA LYS A 91 13.76 -0.53 8.16
C LYS A 91 12.54 -1.38 7.82
N VAL A 92 12.32 -2.44 8.60
CA VAL A 92 11.16 -3.31 8.47
C VAL A 92 10.42 -3.39 9.80
N LEU A 93 9.10 -3.45 9.75
CA LEU A 93 8.27 -3.47 10.95
C LEU A 93 7.17 -4.53 10.81
N ASN A 94 7.09 -5.43 11.81
CA ASN A 94 5.99 -6.39 11.91
C ASN A 94 4.85 -5.75 12.70
N ALA A 95 3.98 -5.06 12.00
CA ALA A 95 2.85 -4.32 12.59
C ALA A 95 1.74 -4.09 11.56
N CYS A 96 0.56 -3.72 12.04
CA CYS A 96 -0.50 -3.16 11.21
C CYS A 96 -0.47 -1.63 11.25
N ILE A 97 -0.89 -0.99 10.17
CA ILE A 97 -1.21 0.45 10.19
C ILE A 97 -2.69 0.61 10.55
N SER A 98 -2.97 1.44 11.56
CA SER A 98 -4.31 1.69 12.08
C SER A 98 -4.42 3.12 12.65
N ASP A 99 -5.59 3.47 13.17
CA ASP A 99 -5.85 4.71 13.91
C ASP A 99 -5.40 4.64 15.39
N THR A 100 -4.83 3.53 15.79
CA THR A 100 -4.42 3.26 17.18
C THR A 100 -2.99 2.73 17.26
N ASN A 101 -2.37 2.90 18.43
CA ASN A 101 -1.08 2.26 18.77
C ASN A 101 -1.28 1.05 19.72
N LYS A 102 -2.43 0.39 19.65
CA LYS A 102 -2.78 -0.78 20.47
C LYS A 102 -2.79 -2.03 19.62
N ASP A 103 -2.77 -3.19 20.29
CA ASP A 103 -2.94 -4.46 19.60
C ASP A 103 -4.33 -4.56 18.96
N VAL A 104 -4.34 -5.06 17.74
CA VAL A 104 -5.55 -5.37 16.95
C VAL A 104 -5.62 -6.88 16.70
N THR A 105 -6.82 -7.37 16.33
CA THR A 105 -6.96 -8.76 15.88
C THR A 105 -6.66 -8.82 14.39
N PHE A 106 -5.70 -9.66 14.02
CA PHE A 106 -5.30 -9.88 12.64
C PHE A 106 -5.56 -11.33 12.24
N TYR A 107 -6.14 -11.53 11.08
CA TYR A 107 -6.26 -12.85 10.45
C TYR A 107 -5.03 -13.13 9.61
N GLU A 108 -4.18 -14.04 10.06
CA GLU A 108 -3.10 -14.60 9.25
C GLU A 108 -3.67 -15.76 8.43
N VAL A 109 -3.64 -15.62 7.12
CA VAL A 109 -3.99 -16.67 6.16
C VAL A 109 -2.70 -17.33 5.71
N GLU A 110 -2.56 -18.63 5.98
CA GLU A 110 -1.39 -19.39 5.56
C GLU A 110 -1.62 -20.07 4.20
N GLY A 111 -0.53 -20.38 3.51
CA GLY A 111 -0.55 -21.07 2.21
C GLY A 111 -0.56 -20.12 1.02
N ALA A 112 -1.10 -20.59 -0.10
CA ALA A 112 -1.09 -19.84 -1.36
C ALA A 112 -1.87 -18.51 -1.30
N SER A 113 -2.85 -18.42 -0.38
CA SER A 113 -3.75 -17.27 -0.23
C SER A 113 -3.34 -16.32 0.89
N HIS A 114 -2.05 -16.34 1.33
CA HIS A 114 -1.56 -15.52 2.43
C HIS A 114 -1.78 -14.01 2.23
N MET A 115 -1.87 -13.55 1.00
CA MET A 115 -2.16 -12.15 0.65
C MET A 115 -3.55 -11.69 1.11
N LEU A 116 -4.47 -12.60 1.42
CA LEU A 116 -5.80 -12.29 1.96
C LEU A 116 -5.81 -12.00 3.46
N SER A 117 -4.65 -12.00 4.11
CA SER A 117 -4.52 -11.65 5.52
C SER A 117 -4.89 -10.18 5.76
N GLY A 118 -5.43 -9.84 6.94
CA GLY A 118 -5.80 -8.46 7.23
C GLY A 118 -6.36 -8.25 8.64
N ILE A 119 -6.57 -6.99 9.00
CA ILE A 119 -7.19 -6.63 10.27
C ILE A 119 -8.66 -7.05 10.26
N LYS A 120 -9.06 -7.87 11.24
CA LYS A 120 -10.39 -8.47 11.36
C LYS A 120 -11.51 -7.42 11.28
N GLU A 121 -11.34 -6.31 11.97
CA GLU A 121 -12.33 -5.24 12.08
C GLU A 121 -12.58 -4.50 10.74
N PHE A 122 -11.67 -4.62 9.78
CA PHE A 122 -11.79 -3.99 8.46
C PHE A 122 -12.22 -4.96 7.36
N MET A 123 -12.30 -6.26 7.66
CA MET A 123 -12.77 -7.28 6.73
C MET A 123 -14.29 -7.29 6.65
N ASP A 124 -14.83 -7.24 5.45
CA ASP A 124 -16.24 -7.45 5.21
C ASP A 124 -16.57 -8.96 5.02
N GLU A 125 -17.87 -9.28 4.97
CA GLU A 125 -18.35 -10.65 4.79
C GLU A 125 -17.89 -11.28 3.46
N ARG A 126 -17.67 -10.47 2.43
CA ARG A 126 -17.19 -10.95 1.12
C ARG A 126 -15.73 -11.38 1.21
N HIS A 127 -14.92 -10.63 1.95
CA HIS A 127 -13.52 -10.96 2.19
C HIS A 127 -13.41 -12.29 2.96
N PHE A 128 -14.18 -12.46 4.03
CA PHE A 128 -14.25 -13.75 4.75
C PHE A 128 -14.66 -14.90 3.85
N THR A 129 -15.70 -14.72 3.04
CA THR A 129 -16.15 -15.73 2.10
C THR A 129 -15.06 -16.10 1.10
N ARG A 130 -14.30 -15.11 0.62
CA ARG A 130 -13.16 -15.32 -0.29
C ARG A 130 -12.06 -16.13 0.39
N ILE A 131 -11.66 -15.80 1.62
CA ILE A 131 -10.65 -16.54 2.40
C ILE A 131 -11.05 -18.01 2.49
N HIS A 132 -12.25 -18.29 2.97
CA HIS A 132 -12.72 -19.68 3.15
C HIS A 132 -12.78 -20.47 1.85
N ARG A 133 -13.24 -19.85 0.76
CA ARG A 133 -13.24 -20.45 -0.55
C ARG A 133 -11.83 -20.80 -1.01
N GLU A 134 -10.91 -19.84 -0.96
CA GLU A 134 -9.53 -20.05 -1.44
C GLU A 134 -8.77 -21.07 -0.60
N ILE A 135 -8.98 -21.10 0.72
CA ILE A 135 -8.42 -22.16 1.58
C ILE A 135 -8.99 -23.52 1.20
N SER A 136 -10.30 -23.61 0.91
CA SER A 136 -10.93 -24.87 0.49
C SER A 136 -10.39 -25.38 -0.85
N GLU A 137 -10.05 -24.48 -1.77
CA GLU A 137 -9.56 -24.81 -3.12
C GLU A 137 -8.06 -25.10 -3.15
N ASN A 138 -7.26 -24.36 -2.39
CA ASN A 138 -5.80 -24.33 -2.50
C ASN A 138 -5.08 -24.87 -1.26
N GLY A 139 -5.82 -25.21 -0.21
CA GLY A 139 -5.26 -25.52 1.10
C GLY A 139 -4.80 -24.29 1.86
N GLY A 140 -4.40 -24.47 3.10
CA GLY A 140 -3.98 -23.44 4.00
C GLY A 140 -4.79 -23.41 5.29
N ALA A 141 -4.60 -22.40 6.10
CA ALA A 141 -5.32 -22.17 7.34
C ALA A 141 -5.50 -20.68 7.58
N VAL A 142 -6.44 -20.32 8.45
CA VAL A 142 -6.55 -18.96 8.98
C VAL A 142 -6.42 -19.00 10.49
N THR A 143 -5.59 -18.14 11.04
CA THR A 143 -5.36 -18.03 12.48
C THR A 143 -5.59 -16.59 12.93
N GLU A 144 -6.31 -16.42 14.04
CA GLU A 144 -6.44 -15.13 14.71
C GLU A 144 -5.22 -14.87 15.57
N VAL A 145 -4.53 -13.79 15.35
CA VAL A 145 -3.38 -13.35 16.14
C VAL A 145 -3.60 -11.93 16.67
N LYS A 146 -2.98 -11.61 17.80
CA LYS A 146 -2.85 -10.23 18.27
C LYS A 146 -1.57 -9.65 17.75
N ILE A 147 -1.66 -8.52 17.04
CA ILE A 147 -0.51 -7.81 16.49
C ILE A 147 -0.55 -6.35 16.87
N GLN A 148 0.62 -5.77 17.08
CA GLN A 148 0.76 -4.35 17.33
C GLN A 148 0.24 -3.55 16.14
N ALA A 149 -0.64 -2.61 16.39
CA ALA A 149 -0.95 -1.56 15.41
C ALA A 149 -0.18 -0.28 15.73
N ILE A 150 0.13 0.49 14.70
CA ILE A 150 0.81 1.77 14.83
C ILE A 150 0.13 2.80 13.92
N THR A 151 -0.02 4.02 14.42
CA THR A 151 -0.54 5.12 13.59
C THR A 151 0.52 5.62 12.61
N PRO A 152 0.13 6.16 11.45
CA PRO A 152 1.08 6.76 10.50
C PRO A 152 1.97 7.81 11.14
N GLN A 153 1.43 8.67 12.01
CA GLN A 153 2.19 9.68 12.73
C GLN A 153 3.25 9.04 13.64
N SER A 154 2.86 8.03 14.42
CA SER A 154 3.81 7.33 15.31
C SER A 154 4.87 6.58 14.51
N LEU A 155 4.50 5.95 13.40
CA LEU A 155 5.45 5.29 12.50
C LEU A 155 6.53 6.27 12.04
N LEU A 156 6.12 7.40 11.49
CA LEU A 156 7.07 8.39 10.94
C LEU A 156 7.91 9.05 12.03
N LEU A 157 7.29 9.40 13.17
CA LEU A 157 7.99 10.01 14.29
C LEU A 157 9.06 9.07 14.87
N ASN A 158 8.70 7.81 15.14
CA ASN A 158 9.60 6.82 15.73
C ASN A 158 10.82 6.53 14.82
N HIS A 159 10.70 6.80 13.54
CA HIS A 159 11.74 6.54 12.57
C HIS A 159 12.40 7.80 11.99
N ASN A 160 12.08 8.99 12.55
CA ASN A 160 12.63 10.28 12.13
C ASN A 160 12.38 10.60 10.66
N ILE A 161 11.20 10.24 10.13
CA ILE A 161 10.78 10.57 8.77
C ILE A 161 9.89 11.82 8.83
N SER A 162 10.41 12.94 8.37
CA SER A 162 9.67 14.21 8.32
C SER A 162 8.91 14.43 7.01
N LYS A 163 9.22 13.65 5.98
CA LYS A 163 8.62 13.72 4.65
C LYS A 163 8.64 12.36 3.99
N VAL A 164 7.55 12.01 3.30
CA VAL A 164 7.42 10.80 2.48
C VAL A 164 7.41 11.20 1.02
N ASP A 165 8.43 10.84 0.26
CA ASP A 165 8.45 11.10 -1.19
C ASP A 165 7.58 10.09 -1.94
N PHE A 166 7.55 8.85 -1.47
CA PHE A 166 6.72 7.79 -2.04
C PHE A 166 6.02 6.96 -0.94
N LEU A 167 4.70 6.93 -0.96
CA LEU A 167 3.85 6.07 -0.14
C LEU A 167 3.24 4.97 -1.03
N SER A 168 3.52 3.71 -0.73
CA SER A 168 2.85 2.54 -1.30
C SER A 168 1.88 1.98 -0.27
N VAL A 169 0.64 1.69 -0.70
CA VAL A 169 -0.39 1.06 0.13
C VAL A 169 -1.04 -0.06 -0.67
N ASP A 170 -0.75 -1.29 -0.27
CA ASP A 170 -1.23 -2.51 -0.90
C ASP A 170 -1.51 -3.55 0.20
N THR A 171 -2.75 -3.62 0.67
CA THR A 171 -3.13 -4.35 1.89
C THR A 171 -4.36 -5.22 1.71
N GLU A 172 -4.68 -5.51 0.43
CA GLU A 172 -5.75 -6.45 0.06
C GLU A 172 -7.13 -6.10 0.67
N GLY A 173 -7.46 -4.79 0.68
CA GLY A 173 -8.80 -4.29 1.01
C GLY A 173 -8.89 -3.28 2.16
N CYS A 174 -7.79 -2.97 2.85
CA CYS A 174 -7.76 -1.98 3.94
C CYS A 174 -7.26 -0.60 3.50
N GLU A 175 -6.95 -0.39 2.21
CA GLU A 175 -6.25 0.78 1.66
C GLU A 175 -6.95 2.09 2.02
N LEU A 176 -8.27 2.16 1.80
CA LEU A 176 -9.02 3.37 2.13
C LEU A 176 -8.98 3.69 3.62
N SER A 177 -9.08 2.69 4.48
CA SER A 177 -9.02 2.86 5.93
C SER A 177 -7.64 3.37 6.34
N ILE A 178 -6.58 2.77 5.82
CA ILE A 178 -5.20 3.17 6.07
C ILE A 178 -4.96 4.61 5.61
N LEU A 179 -5.37 4.98 4.39
CA LEU A 179 -5.23 6.33 3.87
C LEU A 179 -5.96 7.38 4.73
N LYS A 180 -7.09 7.03 5.34
CA LYS A 180 -7.83 7.92 6.25
C LYS A 180 -7.10 8.18 7.56
N PHE A 181 -6.18 7.30 7.98
CA PHE A 181 -5.38 7.50 9.18
C PHE A 181 -4.20 8.47 8.96
N PHE A 182 -3.87 8.78 7.71
CA PHE A 182 -2.87 9.79 7.38
C PHE A 182 -3.45 11.19 7.50
N ASN A 183 -2.85 12.01 8.37
CA ASN A 183 -3.08 13.45 8.36
C ASN A 183 -2.17 14.11 7.31
N PHE A 184 -2.63 14.16 6.06
CA PHE A 184 -1.86 14.70 4.95
C PHE A 184 -1.54 16.20 5.08
N ASN A 185 -2.16 16.93 6.00
CA ASN A 185 -1.81 18.32 6.30
C ASN A 185 -0.53 18.43 7.16
N GLU A 186 -0.27 17.42 7.97
CA GLU A 186 0.90 17.38 8.85
C GLU A 186 2.01 16.48 8.28
N ILE A 187 1.64 15.46 7.51
CA ILE A 187 2.56 14.53 6.88
C ILE A 187 2.71 14.88 5.40
N PRO A 188 3.82 15.51 4.99
CA PRO A 188 4.08 15.77 3.57
C PRO A 188 4.32 14.47 2.81
N VAL A 189 3.39 14.11 1.92
CA VAL A 189 3.51 12.97 1.01
C VAL A 189 3.50 13.51 -0.42
N ALA A 190 4.50 13.16 -1.24
CA ALA A 190 4.61 13.69 -2.60
C ALA A 190 3.89 12.82 -3.65
N CYS A 191 4.02 11.50 -3.54
CA CYS A 191 3.42 10.55 -4.46
C CYS A 191 2.85 9.36 -3.70
N ILE A 192 1.68 8.87 -4.12
CA ILE A 192 1.02 7.68 -3.57
C ILE A 192 0.76 6.69 -4.69
N SER A 193 1.14 5.42 -4.52
CA SER A 193 0.60 4.28 -5.26
C SER A 193 -0.29 3.50 -4.32
N VAL A 194 -1.53 3.24 -4.72
CA VAL A 194 -2.48 2.51 -3.89
C VAL A 194 -3.22 1.48 -4.72
N GLU A 195 -3.31 0.25 -4.19
CA GLU A 195 -4.17 -0.76 -4.79
C GLU A 195 -5.64 -0.36 -4.66
N ASN A 196 -6.38 -0.48 -5.78
CA ASN A 196 -7.82 -0.29 -5.84
C ASN A 196 -8.45 -1.40 -6.68
N GLY A 197 -8.23 -2.65 -6.27
CA GLY A 197 -8.74 -3.84 -6.96
C GLY A 197 -10.26 -3.85 -7.10
N SER A 198 -10.98 -3.32 -6.10
CA SER A 198 -12.43 -3.16 -6.14
C SER A 198 -12.91 -2.03 -7.07
N ARG A 199 -12.00 -1.20 -7.53
CA ARG A 199 -12.28 -0.01 -8.34
C ARG A 199 -13.26 0.95 -7.67
N SER A 200 -13.15 1.11 -6.36
CA SER A 200 -13.98 2.02 -5.59
C SER A 200 -13.63 3.49 -5.83
N PRO A 201 -14.60 4.36 -6.08
CA PRO A 201 -14.33 5.80 -6.19
C PRO A 201 -14.01 6.47 -4.84
N ALA A 202 -14.05 5.72 -3.73
CA ALA A 202 -13.86 6.27 -2.39
C ALA A 202 -12.41 6.72 -2.15
N ILE A 203 -11.41 5.95 -2.65
CA ILE A 203 -10.00 6.31 -2.59
C ILE A 203 -9.76 7.62 -3.36
N PHE A 204 -10.25 7.70 -4.60
CA PHE A 204 -10.15 8.91 -5.42
C PHE A 204 -10.75 10.12 -4.71
N LYS A 205 -11.98 10.00 -4.16
CA LYS A 205 -12.65 11.10 -3.44
C LYS A 205 -11.84 11.53 -2.22
N HIS A 206 -11.33 10.57 -1.44
CA HIS A 206 -10.55 10.85 -0.26
C HIS A 206 -9.25 11.58 -0.59
N LEU A 207 -8.46 11.07 -1.53
CA LEU A 207 -7.18 11.66 -1.89
C LEU A 207 -7.32 13.02 -2.56
N THR A 208 -8.31 13.20 -3.44
CA THR A 208 -8.54 14.52 -4.08
C THR A 208 -9.02 15.56 -3.08
N SER A 209 -9.79 15.20 -2.05
CA SER A 209 -10.15 16.13 -0.98
C SER A 209 -8.98 16.49 -0.05
N ASN A 210 -7.88 15.74 -0.12
CA ASN A 210 -6.66 15.98 0.63
C ASN A 210 -5.51 16.57 -0.23
N GLY A 211 -5.81 17.16 -1.39
CA GLY A 211 -4.86 17.88 -2.23
C GLY A 211 -3.98 16.98 -3.08
N PHE A 212 -4.51 15.84 -3.52
CA PHE A 212 -3.85 14.98 -4.51
C PHE A 212 -4.67 14.94 -5.80
N HIS A 213 -3.99 14.80 -6.92
CA HIS A 213 -4.66 14.48 -8.19
C HIS A 213 -4.27 13.09 -8.68
N LEU A 214 -5.23 12.40 -9.27
CA LEU A 214 -4.98 11.12 -9.93
C LEU A 214 -4.14 11.35 -11.19
N TYR A 215 -2.92 10.80 -11.20
CA TYR A 215 -2.07 10.83 -12.38
C TYR A 215 -2.50 9.76 -13.39
N CYS A 216 -2.57 8.50 -12.96
CA CYS A 216 -3.04 7.39 -13.81
C CYS A 216 -3.48 6.19 -12.98
N CYS A 217 -4.13 5.24 -13.68
CA CYS A 217 -4.30 3.87 -13.18
C CYS A 217 -3.34 2.94 -13.94
N ILE A 218 -2.74 1.99 -13.23
CA ILE A 218 -1.81 1.01 -13.76
C ILE A 218 -2.12 -0.36 -13.14
N GLY A 219 -2.60 -1.32 -13.94
CA GLY A 219 -3.14 -2.57 -13.41
C GLY A 219 -4.32 -2.34 -12.47
N CYS A 220 -4.24 -2.83 -11.25
CA CYS A 220 -5.21 -2.56 -10.18
C CYS A 220 -4.89 -1.31 -9.37
N ASP A 221 -3.73 -0.68 -9.56
CA ASP A 221 -3.28 0.46 -8.76
C ASP A 221 -3.71 1.80 -9.35
N GLU A 222 -3.78 2.78 -8.47
CA GLU A 222 -3.97 4.19 -8.76
C GLU A 222 -2.74 4.98 -8.27
N VAL A 223 -2.17 5.82 -9.13
CA VAL A 223 -1.02 6.66 -8.80
C VAL A 223 -1.47 8.11 -8.68
N TYR A 224 -1.18 8.71 -7.54
CA TYR A 224 -1.55 10.08 -7.20
C TYR A 224 -0.33 10.94 -6.92
N LEU A 225 -0.41 12.21 -7.31
CA LEU A 225 0.60 13.23 -7.01
C LEU A 225 -0.02 14.33 -6.16
N ARG A 226 0.79 14.88 -5.25
CA ARG A 226 0.39 16.04 -4.44
C ARG A 226 0.33 17.29 -5.32
N ASP A 227 -0.75 18.06 -5.19
CA ASP A 227 -0.83 19.42 -5.74
C ASP A 227 0.00 20.37 -4.88
N TYR A 228 0.92 21.11 -5.50
CA TYR A 228 1.75 22.13 -4.84
C TYR A 228 1.33 23.54 -5.27
#